data_4861b2696a71797782c5b9879e7e102f
#
_entry.id   4861b2696a71797782c5b9879e7e102f
#
_cell.length_a   1.000
_cell.length_b   1.000
_cell.length_c   1.000
_cell.angle_alpha   90.00
_cell.angle_beta   90.00
_cell.angle_gamma   90.00
#
_symmetry.space_group_name_H-M   'P 1'
#
loop_
_entity.id
_entity.type
_entity.pdbx_description
1 polymer ?
#
loop_
_entity_poly.entity_id
_entity_poly.type
_entity_poly.pdbx_seq_one_letter_code
_entity_poly.pdbx_strand_id
1 'polypeptide(L)'
;QEGVEIVSVANRSRESGERIASEFEIPTVYDNWQDLIQADDTDAICVGTWPYMHRTLVMAALDNDKHVLTEARMCMNASEAQEMLDASRQVPHLVTQIVPAPQLLQVEPTLIDLVSNGYLGELLAVRLRVSDQHGRADRSDSFVDYDGELHWRQDRNYSGYNIMGLGIWYEAIMRLVGPATRVMAMTKVCVEQRTDADGRMHSVAVPDHVNVLCEMACGAQADMSWSTVTGLQGGAEFWIFGSEGTIALNGPPIDKVWGGRRGDSELKEIPIADEKRGGWRVEEEFINAIRGKEPITRTPFDVGVQYMEWTEAVARSAQTGQAVFLPL
;
A
#
# COMPACT_ATOMS: atom_id res chain seq x y z
N GLN A 1 -8.46 -11.90 17.52
CA GLN A 1 -7.25 -12.47 18.16
C GLN A 1 -7.56 -12.83 19.61
N GLU A 2 -7.03 -13.96 20.10
CA GLU A 2 -7.25 -14.40 21.47
C GLU A 2 -6.67 -13.39 22.48
N GLY A 3 -7.47 -13.00 23.49
CA GLY A 3 -7.08 -12.04 24.53
C GLY A 3 -6.87 -10.61 24.01
N VAL A 4 -7.58 -10.24 22.96
CA VAL A 4 -7.66 -8.88 22.43
C VAL A 4 -9.11 -8.41 22.47
N GLU A 5 -9.33 -7.22 23.01
CA GLU A 5 -10.65 -6.57 23.06
C GLU A 5 -10.59 -5.24 22.29
N ILE A 6 -11.64 -4.95 21.52
CA ILE A 6 -11.83 -3.62 20.92
C ILE A 6 -12.68 -2.83 21.91
N VAL A 7 -12.03 -1.96 22.67
CA VAL A 7 -12.66 -1.26 23.80
C VAL A 7 -13.31 0.05 23.40
N SER A 8 -12.87 0.68 22.31
CA SER A 8 -13.39 1.99 21.94
C SER A 8 -13.24 2.30 20.44
N VAL A 9 -14.04 3.27 19.98
CA VAL A 9 -13.98 3.82 18.63
C VAL A 9 -14.19 5.33 18.65
N ALA A 10 -13.48 6.04 17.77
CA ALA A 10 -13.74 7.44 17.43
C ALA A 10 -13.78 7.58 15.91
N ASN A 11 -14.86 8.12 15.39
CA ASN A 11 -15.05 8.39 13.97
C ASN A 11 -15.18 9.90 13.70
N ARG A 12 -15.24 10.29 12.41
CA ARG A 12 -15.42 11.68 11.98
C ARG A 12 -16.71 12.30 12.53
N SER A 13 -17.74 11.51 12.78
CA SER A 13 -18.97 11.93 13.44
C SER A 13 -19.39 10.90 14.50
N ARG A 14 -20.04 11.37 15.55
CA ARG A 14 -20.57 10.50 16.60
C ARG A 14 -21.55 9.46 16.06
N GLU A 15 -22.44 9.86 15.16
CA GLU A 15 -23.39 8.96 14.50
C GLU A 15 -22.69 7.79 13.79
N SER A 16 -21.59 8.08 13.07
CA SER A 16 -20.79 7.04 12.42
C SER A 16 -20.09 6.13 13.43
N GLY A 17 -19.62 6.70 14.55
CA GLY A 17 -19.02 5.93 15.65
C GLY A 17 -20.03 5.00 16.31
N GLU A 18 -21.23 5.49 16.63
CA GLU A 18 -22.30 4.71 17.25
C GLU A 18 -22.81 3.58 16.35
N ARG A 19 -22.87 3.82 15.03
CA ARG A 19 -23.21 2.75 14.06
C ARG A 19 -22.21 1.61 14.10
N ILE A 20 -20.91 1.93 14.04
CA ILE A 20 -19.83 0.94 14.08
C ILE A 20 -19.78 0.25 15.44
N ALA A 21 -19.92 1.00 16.53
CA ALA A 21 -19.96 0.44 17.87
C ALA A 21 -21.12 -0.56 18.05
N SER A 22 -22.29 -0.26 17.50
CA SER A 22 -23.45 -1.16 17.52
C SER A 22 -23.24 -2.41 16.66
N GLU A 23 -22.58 -2.27 15.50
CA GLU A 23 -22.33 -3.39 14.57
C GLU A 23 -21.30 -4.38 15.13
N PHE A 24 -20.27 -3.89 15.81
CA PHE A 24 -19.16 -4.68 16.33
C PHE A 24 -19.13 -4.82 17.85
N GLU A 25 -20.21 -4.43 18.53
CA GLU A 25 -20.36 -4.51 19.99
C GLU A 25 -19.23 -3.78 20.76
N ILE A 26 -18.76 -2.63 20.24
CA ILE A 26 -17.70 -1.84 20.88
C ILE A 26 -18.30 -1.02 22.02
N PRO A 27 -17.80 -1.15 23.27
CA PRO A 27 -18.46 -0.57 24.45
C PRO A 27 -18.41 0.95 24.53
N THR A 28 -17.35 1.59 23.99
CA THR A 28 -17.14 3.03 24.18
C THR A 28 -17.03 3.76 22.83
N VAL A 29 -17.76 4.87 22.70
CA VAL A 29 -17.67 5.79 21.54
C VAL A 29 -17.17 7.14 22.05
N TYR A 30 -15.98 7.55 21.57
CA TYR A 30 -15.44 8.88 21.86
C TYR A 30 -15.88 9.89 20.79
N ASP A 31 -16.10 11.15 21.22
CA ASP A 31 -16.48 12.26 20.33
C ASP A 31 -15.29 12.77 19.49
N ASN A 32 -14.08 12.52 19.95
CA ASN A 32 -12.85 12.91 19.29
C ASN A 32 -11.74 11.88 19.52
N TRP A 33 -10.76 11.90 18.66
CA TRP A 33 -9.63 10.97 18.71
C TRP A 33 -8.65 11.26 19.87
N GLN A 34 -8.59 12.50 20.37
CA GLN A 34 -7.71 12.88 21.46
C GLN A 34 -8.10 12.14 22.75
N ASP A 35 -9.37 12.16 23.10
CA ASP A 35 -9.87 11.47 24.29
C ASP A 35 -9.68 9.95 24.19
N LEU A 36 -9.87 9.37 22.98
CA LEU A 36 -9.60 7.95 22.73
C LEU A 36 -8.13 7.59 22.94
N ILE A 37 -7.20 8.37 22.39
CA ILE A 37 -5.75 8.07 22.51
C ILE A 37 -5.27 8.23 23.95
N GLN A 38 -5.85 9.17 24.73
CA GLN A 38 -5.49 9.43 26.12
C GLN A 38 -6.16 8.43 27.11
N ALA A 39 -7.05 7.56 26.64
CA ALA A 39 -7.73 6.61 27.52
C ALA A 39 -6.77 5.59 28.14
N ASP A 40 -6.89 5.38 29.47
CA ASP A 40 -6.01 4.48 30.23
C ASP A 40 -6.29 2.99 29.95
N ASP A 41 -7.44 2.67 29.40
CA ASP A 41 -7.89 1.31 29.10
C ASP A 41 -7.51 0.81 27.70
N THR A 42 -6.68 1.58 26.98
CA THR A 42 -6.28 1.28 25.61
C THR A 42 -4.75 1.10 25.52
N ASP A 43 -4.30 -0.05 25.04
CA ASP A 43 -2.85 -0.36 24.86
C ASP A 43 -2.36 -0.05 23.45
N ALA A 44 -3.23 -0.12 22.46
CA ALA A 44 -2.88 0.01 21.05
C ALA A 44 -3.94 0.78 20.25
N ILE A 45 -3.48 1.55 19.28
CA ILE A 45 -4.33 2.35 18.39
C ILE A 45 -4.28 1.77 16.96
N CYS A 46 -5.46 1.44 16.40
CA CYS A 46 -5.62 1.13 14.99
C CYS A 46 -6.08 2.38 14.23
N VAL A 47 -5.23 2.93 13.38
CA VAL A 47 -5.50 4.15 12.61
C VAL A 47 -6.07 3.77 11.24
N GLY A 48 -7.39 3.93 11.07
CA GLY A 48 -8.11 3.65 9.82
C GLY A 48 -8.62 4.92 9.11
N THR A 49 -7.99 6.05 9.34
CA THR A 49 -8.36 7.35 8.72
C THR A 49 -7.80 7.47 7.30
N TRP A 50 -7.97 8.65 6.69
CA TRP A 50 -7.28 8.99 5.46
C TRP A 50 -5.86 9.50 5.75
N PRO A 51 -4.92 9.43 4.80
CA PRO A 51 -3.49 9.70 5.02
C PRO A 51 -3.16 11.03 5.70
N TYR A 52 -3.98 12.09 5.49
CA TYR A 52 -3.77 13.40 6.09
C TYR A 52 -3.81 13.41 7.62
N MET A 53 -4.43 12.40 8.23
CA MET A 53 -4.50 12.26 9.70
C MET A 53 -3.44 11.29 10.25
N HIS A 54 -2.85 10.43 9.42
CA HIS A 54 -2.01 9.33 9.90
C HIS A 54 -0.85 9.81 10.76
N ARG A 55 -0.06 10.79 10.26
CA ARG A 55 1.04 11.37 11.04
C ARG A 55 0.55 11.91 12.39
N THR A 56 -0.51 12.69 12.40
CA THR A 56 -1.04 13.30 13.63
C THR A 56 -1.45 12.25 14.65
N LEU A 57 -2.15 11.23 14.22
CA LEU A 57 -2.65 10.17 15.11
C LEU A 57 -1.53 9.25 15.58
N VAL A 58 -0.59 8.88 14.71
CA VAL A 58 0.56 8.05 15.05
C VAL A 58 1.45 8.76 16.07
N MET A 59 1.81 10.03 15.82
CA MET A 59 2.62 10.82 16.76
C MET A 59 1.94 10.93 18.12
N ALA A 60 0.64 11.24 18.15
CA ALA A 60 -0.12 11.34 19.39
C ALA A 60 -0.21 10.01 20.13
N ALA A 61 -0.35 8.89 19.43
CA ALA A 61 -0.39 7.56 20.04
C ALA A 61 0.96 7.20 20.67
N LEU A 62 2.09 7.46 19.98
CA LEU A 62 3.42 7.23 20.52
C LEU A 62 3.71 8.12 21.74
N ASP A 63 3.29 9.40 21.70
CA ASP A 63 3.41 10.34 22.82
C ASP A 63 2.59 9.93 24.05
N ASN A 64 1.55 9.10 23.87
CA ASN A 64 0.72 8.54 24.94
C ASN A 64 1.02 7.07 25.25
N ASP A 65 2.21 6.59 24.89
CA ASP A 65 2.71 5.25 25.18
C ASP A 65 1.81 4.11 24.63
N LYS A 66 1.28 4.30 23.40
CA LYS A 66 0.42 3.34 22.72
C LYS A 66 1.12 2.69 21.54
N HIS A 67 0.95 1.37 21.36
CA HIS A 67 1.32 0.68 20.13
C HIS A 67 0.45 1.16 18.96
N VAL A 68 0.96 1.10 17.72
CA VAL A 68 0.24 1.65 16.55
C VAL A 68 0.24 0.71 15.36
N LEU A 69 -0.96 0.39 14.88
CA LEU A 69 -1.18 -0.17 13.55
C LEU A 69 -1.88 0.88 12.70
N THR A 70 -1.23 1.35 11.63
CA THR A 70 -1.81 2.36 10.73
C THR A 70 -2.11 1.80 9.35
N GLU A 71 -3.20 2.25 8.74
CA GLU A 71 -3.57 1.89 7.38
C GLU A 71 -2.54 2.37 6.34
N ALA A 72 -2.51 1.67 5.22
CA ALA A 72 -1.79 2.09 4.04
C ALA A 72 -2.58 3.22 3.31
N ARG A 73 -1.92 4.21 2.84
CA ARG A 73 -0.47 4.52 2.79
C ARG A 73 -0.05 5.25 4.05
N MET A 74 1.22 5.09 4.41
CA MET A 74 1.74 5.56 5.70
C MET A 74 1.32 6.99 6.06
N CYS A 75 1.41 7.94 5.10
CA CYS A 75 1.12 9.38 5.32
C CYS A 75 1.01 10.13 3.98
N MET A 76 1.16 11.45 4.00
CA MET A 76 1.00 12.35 2.86
C MET A 76 2.25 12.48 1.97
N ASN A 77 3.45 12.36 2.55
CA ASN A 77 4.74 12.64 1.91
C ASN A 77 5.91 12.00 2.65
N ALA A 78 7.10 12.06 2.06
CA ALA A 78 8.31 11.46 2.62
C ALA A 78 8.75 12.10 3.95
N SER A 79 8.58 13.42 4.11
CA SER A 79 8.93 14.13 5.36
C SER A 79 8.10 13.63 6.54
N GLU A 80 6.77 13.50 6.36
CA GLU A 80 5.90 12.95 7.41
C GLU A 80 6.27 11.50 7.75
N ALA A 81 6.60 10.69 6.73
CA ALA A 81 7.03 9.31 6.93
C ALA A 81 8.32 9.25 7.77
N GLN A 82 9.30 10.11 7.47
CA GLN A 82 10.55 10.18 8.22
C GLN A 82 10.31 10.62 9.68
N GLU A 83 9.45 11.63 9.91
CA GLU A 83 9.09 12.06 11.26
C GLU A 83 8.43 10.94 12.07
N MET A 84 7.53 10.16 11.47
CA MET A 84 6.88 9.01 12.11
C MET A 84 7.90 7.91 12.45
N LEU A 85 8.84 7.62 11.53
CA LEU A 85 9.92 6.66 11.78
C LEU A 85 10.83 7.13 12.91
N ASP A 86 11.25 8.39 12.90
CA ASP A 86 12.12 8.94 13.93
C ASP A 86 11.45 8.93 15.31
N ALA A 87 10.16 9.25 15.38
CA ALA A 87 9.38 9.14 16.62
C ALA A 87 9.32 7.69 17.13
N SER A 88 9.04 6.73 16.26
CA SER A 88 9.00 5.31 16.66
C SER A 88 10.34 4.80 17.23
N ARG A 89 11.45 5.31 16.71
CA ARG A 89 12.80 4.99 17.22
C ARG A 89 13.10 5.57 18.60
N GLN A 90 12.42 6.65 19.00
CA GLN A 90 12.56 7.23 20.35
C GLN A 90 11.86 6.38 21.41
N VAL A 91 10.88 5.57 21.02
CA VAL A 91 10.08 4.71 21.90
C VAL A 91 10.15 3.23 21.45
N PRO A 92 11.35 2.60 21.45
CA PRO A 92 11.59 1.28 20.85
C PRO A 92 10.86 0.13 21.57
N HIS A 93 10.22 0.38 22.69
CA HIS A 93 9.36 -0.58 23.39
C HIS A 93 7.95 -0.64 22.80
N LEU A 94 7.56 0.36 21.98
CA LEU A 94 6.28 0.37 21.28
C LEU A 94 6.39 -0.29 19.91
N VAL A 95 5.41 -1.10 19.58
CA VAL A 95 5.29 -1.72 18.26
C VAL A 95 4.58 -0.77 17.33
N THR A 96 5.17 -0.55 16.15
CA THR A 96 4.58 0.23 15.06
C THR A 96 4.55 -0.61 13.79
N GLN A 97 3.43 -0.62 13.09
CA GLN A 97 3.25 -1.34 11.83
C GLN A 97 2.34 -0.56 10.89
N ILE A 98 2.59 -0.67 9.59
CA ILE A 98 1.69 -0.22 8.53
C ILE A 98 1.01 -1.46 7.96
N VAL A 99 -0.27 -1.37 7.65
CA VAL A 99 -1.00 -2.42 6.92
C VAL A 99 -0.31 -2.69 5.58
N PRO A 100 0.18 -3.90 5.31
CA PRO A 100 0.94 -4.23 4.10
C PRO A 100 0.05 -4.28 2.86
N ALA A 101 0.68 -4.18 1.69
CA ALA A 101 0.03 -4.41 0.41
C ALA A 101 -0.55 -5.84 0.32
N PRO A 102 -1.86 -6.01 0.07
CA PRO A 102 -2.50 -7.33 0.11
C PRO A 102 -2.33 -8.14 -1.18
N GLN A 103 -1.92 -7.52 -2.29
CA GLN A 103 -2.08 -8.05 -3.64
C GLN A 103 -1.33 -9.36 -3.87
N LEU A 104 -0.16 -9.55 -3.27
CA LEU A 104 0.68 -10.72 -3.49
C LEU A 104 0.72 -11.68 -2.30
N LEU A 105 0.06 -11.38 -1.18
CA LEU A 105 0.21 -12.11 0.08
C LEU A 105 -0.02 -13.62 -0.04
N GLN A 106 -0.96 -14.06 -0.88
CA GLN A 106 -1.25 -15.49 -1.05
C GLN A 106 -0.11 -16.26 -1.72
N VAL A 107 0.62 -15.62 -2.62
CA VAL A 107 1.70 -16.23 -3.42
C VAL A 107 3.09 -15.79 -2.98
N GLU A 108 3.17 -14.80 -2.10
CA GLU A 108 4.42 -14.14 -1.70
C GLU A 108 5.49 -15.09 -1.17
N PRO A 109 5.21 -16.06 -0.26
CA PRO A 109 6.24 -16.98 0.21
C PRO A 109 6.85 -17.81 -0.92
N THR A 110 6.02 -18.23 -1.90
CA THR A 110 6.50 -18.94 -3.09
C THR A 110 7.35 -18.04 -3.98
N LEU A 111 6.96 -16.77 -4.16
CA LEU A 111 7.72 -15.81 -4.95
C LEU A 111 9.08 -15.50 -4.31
N ILE A 112 9.12 -15.28 -2.99
CA ILE A 112 10.36 -15.07 -2.24
C ILE A 112 11.30 -16.26 -2.43
N ASP A 113 10.79 -17.49 -2.33
CA ASP A 113 11.59 -18.68 -2.56
C ASP A 113 12.14 -18.77 -3.98
N LEU A 114 11.33 -18.50 -4.99
CA LEU A 114 11.76 -18.55 -6.38
C LEU A 114 12.85 -17.51 -6.67
N VAL A 115 12.70 -16.29 -6.13
CA VAL A 115 13.71 -15.23 -6.27
C VAL A 115 14.99 -15.61 -5.53
N SER A 116 14.91 -16.06 -4.28
CA SER A 116 16.06 -16.34 -3.43
C SER A 116 16.82 -17.62 -3.82
N ASN A 117 16.13 -18.63 -4.37
CA ASN A 117 16.73 -19.91 -4.77
C ASN A 117 17.35 -19.87 -6.19
N GLY A 118 17.43 -18.68 -6.81
CA GLY A 118 18.08 -18.52 -8.11
C GLY A 118 17.25 -19.06 -9.30
N TYR A 119 15.94 -19.27 -9.14
CA TYR A 119 15.06 -19.67 -10.25
C TYR A 119 15.15 -18.70 -11.43
N LEU A 120 15.26 -17.40 -11.12
CA LEU A 120 15.37 -16.34 -12.11
C LEU A 120 16.81 -16.07 -12.57
N GLY A 121 17.82 -16.49 -11.81
CA GLY A 121 19.21 -16.06 -12.02
C GLY A 121 19.38 -14.59 -11.62
N GLU A 122 20.13 -13.82 -12.41
CA GLU A 122 20.25 -12.36 -12.27
C GLU A 122 18.92 -11.68 -12.66
N LEU A 123 18.41 -10.80 -11.81
CA LEU A 123 17.19 -10.05 -12.10
C LEU A 123 17.48 -8.95 -13.14
N LEU A 124 16.76 -8.96 -14.25
CA LEU A 124 17.00 -8.06 -15.38
C LEU A 124 15.90 -7.01 -15.55
N ALA A 125 14.64 -7.42 -15.43
CA ALA A 125 13.52 -6.50 -15.57
C ALA A 125 12.31 -6.91 -14.72
N VAL A 126 11.54 -5.89 -14.32
CA VAL A 126 10.24 -6.04 -13.65
C VAL A 126 9.21 -5.24 -14.44
N ARG A 127 8.06 -5.83 -14.69
CA ARG A 127 6.95 -5.13 -15.35
C ARG A 127 5.68 -5.25 -14.54
N LEU A 128 5.03 -4.11 -14.30
CA LEU A 128 3.70 -4.04 -13.71
C LEU A 128 2.76 -3.24 -14.59
N ARG A 129 1.59 -3.79 -14.87
CA ARG A 129 0.46 -3.09 -15.48
C ARG A 129 -0.75 -3.29 -14.60
N VAL A 130 -1.34 -2.21 -14.13
CA VAL A 130 -2.56 -2.24 -13.30
C VAL A 130 -3.61 -1.37 -13.93
N SER A 131 -4.76 -1.97 -14.23
CA SER A 131 -5.99 -1.25 -14.49
C SER A 131 -6.86 -1.35 -13.23
N ASP A 132 -6.90 -0.29 -12.45
CA ASP A 132 -7.58 -0.25 -11.16
C ASP A 132 -8.86 0.59 -11.28
N GLN A 133 -9.99 -0.06 -11.13
CA GLN A 133 -11.31 0.55 -11.20
C GLN A 133 -11.92 0.84 -9.82
N HIS A 134 -11.08 0.89 -8.77
CA HIS A 134 -11.48 1.25 -7.42
C HIS A 134 -12.59 0.39 -6.82
N GLY A 135 -12.45 -0.95 -6.92
CA GLY A 135 -13.40 -1.87 -6.33
C GLY A 135 -14.78 -1.86 -6.98
N ARG A 136 -14.94 -1.22 -8.14
CA ARG A 136 -16.16 -1.29 -8.95
C ARG A 136 -16.16 -2.57 -9.78
N ALA A 137 -16.26 -3.71 -9.11
CA ALA A 137 -16.34 -5.03 -9.73
C ALA A 137 -17.58 -5.20 -10.64
N ASP A 138 -18.53 -4.26 -10.58
CA ASP A 138 -19.78 -4.25 -11.31
C ASP A 138 -19.74 -3.51 -12.66
N ARG A 139 -18.65 -2.78 -12.97
CA ARG A 139 -18.47 -2.13 -14.27
C ARG A 139 -17.65 -2.98 -15.21
N SER A 140 -18.35 -3.78 -16.02
CA SER A 140 -17.75 -4.65 -17.04
C SER A 140 -17.15 -3.91 -18.26
N ASP A 141 -17.41 -2.61 -18.41
CA ASP A 141 -16.97 -1.81 -19.55
C ASP A 141 -15.66 -1.06 -19.37
N SER A 142 -15.20 -0.88 -18.12
CA SER A 142 -13.90 -0.35 -17.71
C SER A 142 -13.33 0.87 -18.48
N PHE A 143 -14.19 1.63 -19.13
CA PHE A 143 -13.78 2.90 -19.72
C PHE A 143 -13.72 4.02 -18.69
N VAL A 144 -13.15 5.15 -19.10
CA VAL A 144 -13.05 6.36 -18.26
C VAL A 144 -14.43 6.76 -17.72
N ASP A 145 -14.53 6.94 -16.42
CA ASP A 145 -15.73 7.39 -15.73
C ASP A 145 -15.67 8.91 -15.56
N TYR A 146 -16.35 9.64 -16.44
CA TYR A 146 -16.42 11.10 -16.39
C TYR A 146 -17.42 11.63 -15.35
N ASP A 147 -18.44 10.83 -15.00
CA ASP A 147 -19.59 11.25 -14.19
C ASP A 147 -19.51 10.77 -12.73
N GLY A 148 -18.48 10.03 -12.37
CA GLY A 148 -18.31 9.52 -11.01
C GLY A 148 -18.06 10.63 -10.00
N GLU A 149 -18.58 10.43 -8.77
CA GLU A 149 -18.34 11.36 -7.66
C GLU A 149 -16.86 11.47 -7.31
N LEU A 150 -16.50 12.64 -6.76
CA LEU A 150 -15.15 12.87 -6.22
C LEU A 150 -14.87 11.91 -5.07
N HIS A 151 -13.87 11.06 -5.27
CA HIS A 151 -13.36 10.20 -4.21
C HIS A 151 -12.21 10.89 -3.47
N TRP A 152 -12.10 10.72 -2.16
CA TRP A 152 -11.06 11.36 -1.35
C TRP A 152 -9.62 11.12 -1.86
N ARG A 153 -9.36 9.98 -2.51
CA ARG A 153 -8.06 9.67 -3.12
C ARG A 153 -7.70 10.59 -4.31
N GLN A 154 -8.67 11.30 -4.86
CA GLN A 154 -8.50 12.24 -5.95
C GLN A 154 -8.26 13.68 -5.45
N ASP A 155 -8.39 13.90 -4.13
CA ASP A 155 -8.12 15.18 -3.49
C ASP A 155 -6.75 15.13 -2.77
N ARG A 156 -5.82 15.99 -3.21
CA ARG A 156 -4.46 16.10 -2.62
C ARG A 156 -4.47 16.53 -1.16
N ASN A 157 -5.50 17.23 -0.70
CA ASN A 157 -5.60 17.61 0.71
C ASN A 157 -5.77 16.40 1.64
N TYR A 158 -6.27 15.27 1.11
CA TYR A 158 -6.47 14.03 1.86
C TYR A 158 -5.44 12.95 1.52
N SER A 159 -4.90 12.97 0.31
CA SER A 159 -4.02 11.91 -0.21
C SER A 159 -2.55 12.31 -0.35
N GLY A 160 -2.21 13.61 -0.33
CA GLY A 160 -0.84 14.08 -0.50
C GLY A 160 -0.23 13.72 -1.86
N TYR A 161 0.97 13.18 -1.87
CA TYR A 161 1.63 12.68 -3.07
C TYR A 161 1.17 11.29 -3.52
N ASN A 162 0.33 10.63 -2.74
CA ASN A 162 -0.17 9.31 -3.12
C ASN A 162 -1.00 9.37 -4.41
N ILE A 163 -0.68 8.47 -5.34
CA ILE A 163 -1.40 8.30 -6.59
C ILE A 163 -2.17 6.99 -6.49
N MET A 164 -3.42 7.10 -6.06
CA MET A 164 -4.36 6.00 -5.96
C MET A 164 -3.76 4.74 -5.29
N GLY A 165 -3.70 3.59 -5.97
CA GLY A 165 -3.10 2.33 -5.47
C GLY A 165 -1.62 2.14 -5.79
N LEU A 166 -0.97 3.07 -6.50
CA LEU A 166 0.37 2.87 -7.05
C LEU A 166 1.43 2.53 -5.99
N GLY A 167 1.47 3.30 -4.88
CA GLY A 167 2.45 3.08 -3.81
C GLY A 167 2.30 1.73 -3.10
N ILE A 168 1.06 1.22 -2.99
CA ILE A 168 0.78 -0.11 -2.43
C ILE A 168 1.34 -1.21 -3.34
N TRP A 169 1.18 -1.08 -4.66
CA TRP A 169 1.79 -2.00 -5.61
C TRP A 169 3.31 -1.96 -5.59
N TYR A 170 3.90 -0.76 -5.47
CA TYR A 170 5.34 -0.63 -5.34
C TYR A 170 5.86 -1.28 -4.07
N GLU A 171 5.18 -1.13 -2.94
CA GLU A 171 5.53 -1.80 -1.68
C GLU A 171 5.57 -3.33 -1.84
N ALA A 172 4.57 -3.91 -2.51
CA ALA A 172 4.55 -5.35 -2.80
C ALA A 172 5.74 -5.80 -3.69
N ILE A 173 6.10 -5.00 -4.70
CA ILE A 173 7.26 -5.27 -5.57
C ILE A 173 8.57 -5.15 -4.79
N MET A 174 8.70 -4.11 -3.98
CA MET A 174 9.90 -3.84 -3.19
C MET A 174 10.24 -4.99 -2.23
N ARG A 175 9.22 -5.66 -1.67
CA ARG A 175 9.43 -6.87 -0.86
C ARG A 175 10.06 -8.03 -1.62
N LEU A 176 9.88 -8.11 -2.94
CA LEU A 176 10.40 -9.19 -3.77
C LEU A 176 11.77 -8.88 -4.37
N VAL A 177 11.99 -7.65 -4.84
CA VAL A 177 13.15 -7.29 -5.66
C VAL A 177 13.99 -6.14 -5.08
N GLY A 178 13.62 -5.64 -3.90
CA GLY A 178 14.28 -4.52 -3.24
C GLY A 178 13.83 -3.15 -3.75
N PRO A 179 14.36 -2.06 -3.17
CA PRO A 179 13.92 -0.70 -3.47
C PRO A 179 14.48 -0.18 -4.80
N ALA A 180 13.83 0.87 -5.34
CA ALA A 180 14.34 1.64 -6.46
C ALA A 180 15.45 2.61 -5.98
N THR A 181 16.41 2.90 -6.87
CA THR A 181 17.47 3.88 -6.67
C THR A 181 17.31 5.12 -7.55
N ARG A 182 16.53 5.01 -8.63
CA ARG A 182 16.23 6.12 -9.53
C ARG A 182 14.83 5.94 -10.15
N VAL A 183 14.10 7.04 -10.28
CA VAL A 183 12.72 7.07 -10.79
C VAL A 183 12.59 8.10 -11.89
N MET A 184 11.89 7.76 -12.97
CA MET A 184 11.43 8.66 -14.01
C MET A 184 9.96 8.40 -14.30
N ALA A 185 9.12 9.45 -14.31
CA ALA A 185 7.69 9.28 -14.41
C ALA A 185 7.00 10.29 -15.31
N MET A 186 5.88 9.85 -15.91
CA MET A 186 4.89 10.70 -16.57
C MET A 186 3.52 10.42 -15.99
N THR A 187 2.77 11.48 -15.73
CA THR A 187 1.41 11.38 -15.18
C THR A 187 0.43 12.21 -16.00
N LYS A 188 -0.85 11.81 -15.96
CA LYS A 188 -1.94 12.56 -16.56
C LYS A 188 -3.16 12.54 -15.66
N VAL A 189 -3.83 13.68 -15.55
CA VAL A 189 -5.20 13.80 -15.06
C VAL A 189 -6.10 13.83 -16.29
N CYS A 190 -6.85 12.76 -16.54
CA CYS A 190 -7.75 12.65 -17.67
C CYS A 190 -9.15 13.21 -17.33
N VAL A 191 -9.56 13.06 -16.07
CA VAL A 191 -10.81 13.63 -15.54
C VAL A 191 -10.45 14.78 -14.61
N GLU A 192 -10.45 16.00 -15.18
CA GLU A 192 -9.95 17.20 -14.48
C GLU A 192 -10.92 17.77 -13.43
N GLN A 193 -12.19 17.39 -13.49
CA GLN A 193 -13.24 17.88 -12.58
C GLN A 193 -14.17 16.75 -12.16
N ARG A 194 -14.60 16.78 -10.90
CA ARG A 194 -15.60 15.87 -10.34
C ARG A 194 -16.52 16.59 -9.38
N THR A 195 -17.71 16.06 -9.23
CA THR A 195 -18.72 16.59 -8.30
C THR A 195 -18.68 15.79 -7.00
N ASP A 196 -18.71 16.46 -5.85
CA ASP A 196 -18.87 15.81 -4.54
C ASP A 196 -20.33 15.40 -4.25
N ALA A 197 -20.55 14.73 -3.13
CA ALA A 197 -21.89 14.31 -2.69
C ALA A 197 -22.88 15.47 -2.47
N ASP A 198 -22.39 16.70 -2.26
CA ASP A 198 -23.21 17.91 -2.12
C ASP A 198 -23.51 18.59 -3.46
N GLY A 199 -23.04 18.03 -4.57
CA GLY A 199 -23.21 18.58 -5.92
C GLY A 199 -22.24 19.71 -6.27
N ARG A 200 -21.17 19.92 -5.48
CA ARG A 200 -20.15 20.94 -5.74
C ARG A 200 -19.06 20.39 -6.64
N MET A 201 -18.66 21.16 -7.62
CA MET A 201 -17.59 20.80 -8.55
C MET A 201 -16.21 21.10 -7.95
N HIS A 202 -15.30 20.15 -8.08
CA HIS A 202 -13.91 20.23 -7.61
C HIS A 202 -12.94 19.91 -8.74
N SER A 203 -11.80 20.58 -8.74
CA SER A 203 -10.68 20.21 -9.62
C SER A 203 -9.94 19.00 -9.06
N VAL A 204 -9.68 18.01 -9.90
CA VAL A 204 -8.88 16.82 -9.58
C VAL A 204 -7.42 17.11 -9.89
N ALA A 205 -6.55 16.94 -8.89
CA ALA A 205 -5.12 17.16 -9.02
C ALA A 205 -4.28 15.86 -8.86
N VAL A 206 -4.90 14.76 -8.45
CA VAL A 206 -4.25 13.46 -8.36
C VAL A 206 -4.39 12.75 -9.71
N PRO A 207 -3.27 12.30 -10.32
CA PRO A 207 -3.32 11.62 -11.62
C PRO A 207 -4.16 10.34 -11.58
N ASP A 208 -4.87 10.09 -12.67
CA ASP A 208 -5.63 8.87 -12.94
C ASP A 208 -4.95 7.95 -13.97
N HIS A 209 -3.81 8.40 -14.51
CA HIS A 209 -2.91 7.60 -15.34
C HIS A 209 -1.45 7.96 -15.04
N VAL A 210 -0.61 6.93 -14.82
CA VAL A 210 0.82 7.09 -14.53
C VAL A 210 1.65 5.98 -15.16
N ASN A 211 2.80 6.36 -15.71
CA ASN A 211 3.85 5.46 -16.16
C ASN A 211 5.15 5.82 -15.44
N VAL A 212 5.84 4.82 -14.93
CA VAL A 212 7.07 4.97 -14.14
C VAL A 212 8.12 4.01 -14.65
N LEU A 213 9.34 4.52 -14.83
CA LEU A 213 10.55 3.73 -15.06
C LEU A 213 11.46 3.85 -13.85
N CYS A 214 11.98 2.74 -13.35
CA CYS A 214 12.87 2.70 -12.21
C CYS A 214 14.16 1.93 -12.52
N GLU A 215 15.26 2.34 -11.89
CA GLU A 215 16.41 1.47 -11.62
C GLU A 215 16.25 0.92 -10.21
N MET A 216 16.36 -0.40 -10.07
CA MET A 216 16.22 -1.09 -8.79
C MET A 216 17.58 -1.35 -8.18
N ALA A 217 17.69 -1.39 -6.86
CA ALA A 217 18.95 -1.67 -6.15
C ALA A 217 19.57 -3.03 -6.51
N CYS A 218 18.76 -4.01 -6.93
CA CYS A 218 19.24 -5.30 -7.45
C CYS A 218 19.82 -5.24 -8.87
N GLY A 219 19.82 -4.07 -9.54
CA GLY A 219 20.29 -3.88 -10.90
C GLY A 219 19.23 -4.04 -12.00
N ALA A 220 18.05 -4.54 -11.68
CA ALA A 220 16.95 -4.66 -12.63
C ALA A 220 16.36 -3.28 -12.99
N GLN A 221 15.76 -3.19 -14.18
CA GLN A 221 14.89 -2.07 -14.53
C GLN A 221 13.42 -2.44 -14.29
N ALA A 222 12.66 -1.54 -13.69
CA ALA A 222 11.22 -1.70 -13.52
C ALA A 222 10.45 -0.76 -14.45
N ASP A 223 9.41 -1.29 -15.11
CA ASP A 223 8.45 -0.59 -15.96
C ASP A 223 7.06 -0.79 -15.38
N MET A 224 6.49 0.29 -14.81
CA MET A 224 5.25 0.24 -14.06
C MET A 224 4.23 1.20 -14.65
N SER A 225 3.00 0.71 -14.86
CA SER A 225 1.86 1.53 -15.26
C SER A 225 0.68 1.26 -14.36
N TRP A 226 0.06 2.33 -13.88
CA TRP A 226 -1.17 2.26 -13.12
C TRP A 226 -2.19 3.23 -13.72
N SER A 227 -3.44 2.78 -13.90
CA SER A 227 -4.46 3.56 -14.61
C SER A 227 -5.87 3.21 -14.17
N THR A 228 -6.76 4.22 -14.14
CA THR A 228 -8.22 4.03 -14.02
C THR A 228 -8.95 4.37 -15.31
N VAL A 229 -8.22 4.65 -16.38
CA VAL A 229 -8.79 5.16 -17.66
C VAL A 229 -8.49 4.25 -18.85
N THR A 230 -7.84 3.09 -18.62
CA THR A 230 -7.56 2.11 -19.68
C THR A 230 -8.67 1.07 -19.75
N GLY A 231 -9.62 1.30 -20.65
CA GLY A 231 -10.77 0.42 -20.84
C GLY A 231 -10.41 -0.99 -21.33
N LEU A 232 -11.18 -2.00 -20.90
CA LEU A 232 -11.04 -3.41 -21.27
C LEU A 232 -9.70 -4.08 -20.88
N GLN A 233 -8.81 -3.37 -20.20
CA GLN A 233 -7.64 -3.95 -19.59
C GLN A 233 -8.04 -4.46 -18.20
N GLY A 234 -8.15 -5.76 -18.02
CA GLY A 234 -8.59 -6.37 -16.76
C GLY A 234 -7.47 -6.53 -15.73
N GLY A 235 -7.64 -5.94 -14.54
CA GLY A 235 -6.84 -6.27 -13.36
C GLY A 235 -5.37 -5.87 -13.43
N ALA A 236 -4.51 -6.76 -12.91
CA ALA A 236 -3.08 -6.55 -12.83
C ALA A 236 -2.31 -7.63 -13.61
N GLU A 237 -1.26 -7.21 -14.28
CA GLU A 237 -0.24 -8.06 -14.88
C GLU A 237 1.10 -7.75 -14.24
N PHE A 238 1.74 -8.73 -13.65
CA PHE A 238 3.04 -8.59 -13.01
C PHE A 238 4.02 -9.63 -13.53
N TRP A 239 5.20 -9.18 -13.95
CA TRP A 239 6.25 -10.00 -14.53
C TRP A 239 7.59 -9.70 -13.88
N ILE A 240 8.37 -10.75 -13.62
CA ILE A 240 9.78 -10.66 -13.25
C ILE A 240 10.60 -11.47 -14.27
N PHE A 241 11.55 -10.81 -14.91
CA PHE A 241 12.44 -11.42 -15.90
C PHE A 241 13.86 -11.49 -15.35
N GLY A 242 14.41 -12.69 -15.41
CA GLY A 242 15.79 -12.93 -15.02
C GLY A 242 16.60 -13.61 -16.13
N SER A 243 17.89 -13.77 -15.90
CA SER A 243 18.82 -14.40 -16.86
C SER A 243 18.52 -15.89 -17.10
N GLU A 244 17.92 -16.58 -16.16
CA GLU A 244 17.64 -18.02 -16.20
C GLU A 244 16.15 -18.37 -16.19
N GLY A 245 15.27 -17.44 -15.89
CA GLY A 245 13.84 -17.71 -15.81
C GLY A 245 12.97 -16.46 -15.86
N THR A 246 11.67 -16.69 -16.01
CA THR A 246 10.62 -15.68 -15.99
C THR A 246 9.50 -16.12 -15.07
N ILE A 247 8.94 -15.19 -14.32
CA ILE A 247 7.73 -15.35 -13.51
C ILE A 247 6.66 -14.39 -14.02
N ALA A 248 5.42 -14.84 -14.09
CA ALA A 248 4.25 -14.03 -14.42
C ALA A 248 3.09 -14.29 -13.47
N LEU A 249 2.38 -13.21 -13.12
CA LEU A 249 1.18 -13.21 -12.29
C LEU A 249 0.11 -12.36 -12.95
N ASN A 250 -1.13 -12.79 -12.87
CA ASN A 250 -2.29 -12.05 -13.37
C ASN A 250 -3.41 -12.10 -12.33
N GLY A 251 -4.17 -11.03 -12.19
CA GLY A 251 -5.29 -11.00 -11.24
C GLY A 251 -6.16 -9.76 -11.37
N PRO A 252 -7.11 -9.50 -10.46
CA PRO A 252 -7.44 -10.24 -9.24
C PRO A 252 -8.33 -11.47 -9.45
N PRO A 253 -8.26 -12.49 -8.58
CA PRO A 253 -7.26 -12.64 -7.52
C PRO A 253 -5.89 -13.08 -8.07
N ILE A 254 -4.80 -12.66 -7.40
CA ILE A 254 -3.46 -13.19 -7.68
C ILE A 254 -3.22 -14.37 -6.74
N ASP A 255 -3.60 -15.56 -7.18
CA ASP A 255 -3.55 -16.81 -6.43
C ASP A 255 -2.73 -17.91 -7.14
N LYS A 256 -2.17 -17.60 -8.32
CA LYS A 256 -1.37 -18.47 -9.16
C LYS A 256 -0.07 -17.80 -9.58
N VAL A 257 0.95 -18.65 -9.72
CA VAL A 257 2.28 -18.28 -10.23
C VAL A 257 2.54 -19.04 -11.52
N TRP A 258 2.93 -18.32 -12.56
CA TRP A 258 3.36 -18.90 -13.83
C TRP A 258 4.86 -18.68 -13.98
N GLY A 259 5.57 -19.70 -14.45
CA GLY A 259 7.00 -19.58 -14.64
C GLY A 259 7.52 -20.45 -15.79
N GLY A 260 8.68 -20.06 -16.32
CA GLY A 260 9.42 -20.79 -17.31
C GLY A 260 10.91 -20.53 -17.13
N ARG A 261 11.74 -21.51 -17.47
CA ARG A 261 13.19 -21.42 -17.42
C ARG A 261 13.82 -21.44 -18.80
N ARG A 262 15.09 -21.11 -18.84
CA ARG A 262 15.87 -21.16 -20.09
C ARG A 262 15.72 -22.53 -20.75
N GLY A 263 15.26 -22.54 -22.00
CA GLY A 263 14.97 -23.74 -22.79
C GLY A 263 13.49 -24.12 -22.83
N ASP A 264 12.64 -23.58 -21.97
CA ASP A 264 11.20 -23.76 -22.06
C ASP A 264 10.62 -22.94 -23.21
N SER A 265 9.56 -23.47 -23.86
CA SER A 265 8.86 -22.79 -24.96
C SER A 265 7.63 -22.01 -24.50
N GLU A 266 7.18 -22.19 -23.26
CA GLU A 266 5.99 -21.59 -22.68
C GLU A 266 6.10 -21.48 -21.16
N LEU A 267 5.32 -20.56 -20.56
CA LEU A 267 5.15 -20.54 -19.11
C LEU A 267 4.20 -21.65 -18.67
N LYS A 268 4.51 -22.27 -17.53
CA LYS A 268 3.67 -23.26 -16.88
C LYS A 268 3.29 -22.81 -15.49
N GLU A 269 2.13 -23.24 -15.00
CA GLU A 269 1.73 -22.99 -13.63
C GLU A 269 2.74 -23.66 -12.68
N ILE A 270 3.31 -22.87 -11.76
CA ILE A 270 4.16 -23.37 -10.67
C ILE A 270 3.24 -23.72 -9.52
N PRO A 271 3.18 -24.99 -9.09
CA PRO A 271 2.36 -25.39 -7.95
C PRO A 271 2.79 -24.65 -6.67
N ILE A 272 1.82 -24.14 -5.93
CA ILE A 272 2.03 -23.52 -4.62
C ILE A 272 1.74 -24.60 -3.58
N ALA A 273 2.77 -25.03 -2.85
CA ALA A 273 2.59 -25.95 -1.74
C ALA A 273 1.74 -25.30 -0.63
N ASP A 274 0.88 -26.08 0.02
CA ASP A 274 -0.07 -25.56 1.01
C ASP A 274 0.61 -24.80 2.15
N GLU A 275 1.76 -25.28 2.61
CA GLU A 275 2.59 -24.64 3.63
C GLU A 275 3.26 -23.32 3.16
N LYS A 276 3.25 -23.05 1.86
CA LYS A 276 3.77 -21.82 1.23
C LYS A 276 2.67 -20.89 0.71
N ARG A 277 1.43 -21.20 1.02
CA ARG A 277 0.34 -20.24 0.83
C ARG A 277 0.42 -19.20 1.95
N GLY A 278 0.67 -17.96 1.56
CA GLY A 278 0.57 -16.83 2.45
C GLY A 278 -0.88 -16.43 2.68
N GLY A 279 -1.07 -15.36 3.41
CA GLY A 279 -2.39 -14.81 3.69
C GLY A 279 -2.33 -13.56 4.54
N TRP A 280 -3.50 -13.09 4.90
CA TRP A 280 -3.65 -11.95 5.77
C TRP A 280 -3.40 -12.35 7.23
N ARG A 281 -2.33 -11.80 7.82
CA ARG A 281 -1.92 -12.04 9.22
C ARG A 281 -1.56 -10.74 9.95
N VAL A 282 -2.04 -9.62 9.46
CA VAL A 282 -1.60 -8.30 9.91
C VAL A 282 -1.87 -8.11 11.41
N GLU A 283 -3.09 -8.35 11.82
CA GLU A 283 -3.51 -8.21 13.22
C GLU A 283 -2.84 -9.25 14.12
N GLU A 284 -2.61 -10.46 13.59
CA GLU A 284 -1.89 -11.52 14.32
C GLU A 284 -0.43 -11.15 14.53
N GLU A 285 0.27 -10.71 13.47
CA GLU A 285 1.67 -10.29 13.53
C GLU A 285 1.84 -9.10 14.48
N PHE A 286 0.95 -8.09 14.40
CA PHE A 286 0.98 -6.92 15.27
C PHE A 286 0.81 -7.30 16.74
N ILE A 287 -0.18 -8.10 17.08
CA ILE A 287 -0.43 -8.56 18.46
C ILE A 287 0.69 -9.48 18.95
N ASN A 288 1.21 -10.35 18.10
CA ASN A 288 2.34 -11.20 18.46
C ASN A 288 3.64 -10.39 18.70
N ALA A 289 3.85 -9.32 17.94
CA ALA A 289 4.97 -8.40 18.17
C ALA A 289 4.83 -7.68 19.52
N ILE A 290 3.66 -7.18 19.87
CA ILE A 290 3.39 -6.58 21.20
C ILE A 290 3.69 -7.59 22.33
N ARG A 291 3.35 -8.85 22.12
CA ARG A 291 3.60 -9.95 23.08
C ARG A 291 5.02 -10.50 23.06
N GLY A 292 5.90 -9.95 22.22
CA GLY A 292 7.29 -10.42 22.07
C GLY A 292 7.44 -11.82 21.45
N LYS A 293 6.44 -12.33 20.74
CA LYS A 293 6.45 -13.68 20.14
C LYS A 293 7.11 -13.70 18.74
N GLU A 294 6.93 -12.66 17.95
CA GLU A 294 7.54 -12.49 16.63
C GLU A 294 7.78 -11.00 16.33
N PRO A 295 8.76 -10.63 15.51
CA PRO A 295 8.95 -9.25 15.06
C PRO A 295 7.94 -8.88 13.96
N ILE A 296 7.75 -7.57 13.73
CA ILE A 296 7.09 -7.08 12.53
C ILE A 296 7.98 -7.38 11.31
N THR A 297 7.48 -8.15 10.37
CA THR A 297 8.19 -8.53 9.14
C THR A 297 7.60 -7.85 7.91
N ARG A 298 6.31 -7.49 7.96
CA ARG A 298 5.63 -6.81 6.87
C ARG A 298 5.38 -5.37 7.21
N THR A 299 5.89 -4.51 6.36
CA THR A 299 5.74 -3.05 6.35
C THR A 299 5.99 -2.38 7.70
N PRO A 300 7.18 -2.59 8.31
CA PRO A 300 7.65 -1.74 9.39
C PRO A 300 7.85 -0.30 8.88
N PHE A 301 7.98 0.68 9.76
CA PHE A 301 8.01 2.10 9.39
C PHE A 301 9.18 2.49 8.48
N ASP A 302 10.32 1.82 8.54
CA ASP A 302 11.44 2.04 7.62
C ASP A 302 11.10 1.62 6.18
N VAL A 303 10.37 0.54 5.98
CA VAL A 303 9.79 0.16 4.68
C VAL A 303 8.76 1.19 4.23
N GLY A 304 7.97 1.72 5.18
CA GLY A 304 7.03 2.81 4.95
C GLY A 304 7.70 4.06 4.39
N VAL A 305 8.82 4.49 4.98
CA VAL A 305 9.62 5.63 4.47
C VAL A 305 10.07 5.36 3.03
N GLN A 306 10.61 4.19 2.73
CA GLN A 306 11.11 3.87 1.39
C GLN A 306 10.02 3.96 0.32
N TYR A 307 8.82 3.44 0.56
CA TYR A 307 7.77 3.55 -0.44
C TYR A 307 7.13 4.94 -0.50
N MET A 308 7.16 5.73 0.59
CA MET A 308 6.71 7.13 0.56
C MET A 308 7.70 8.02 -0.18
N GLU A 309 9.01 7.81 0.00
CA GLU A 309 10.05 8.49 -0.79
C GLU A 309 9.90 8.18 -2.29
N TRP A 310 9.66 6.91 -2.63
CA TRP A 310 9.41 6.54 -4.02
C TRP A 310 8.15 7.20 -4.58
N THR A 311 7.06 7.21 -3.81
CA THR A 311 5.80 7.85 -4.21
C THR A 311 5.99 9.34 -4.48
N GLU A 312 6.73 10.04 -3.62
CA GLU A 312 7.05 11.45 -3.80
C GLU A 312 8.02 11.66 -4.98
N ALA A 313 9.00 10.77 -5.17
CA ALA A 313 9.92 10.81 -6.33
C ALA A 313 9.16 10.69 -7.66
N VAL A 314 8.13 9.84 -7.74
CA VAL A 314 7.22 9.75 -8.91
C VAL A 314 6.57 11.11 -9.18
N ALA A 315 6.01 11.74 -8.15
CA ALA A 315 5.36 13.04 -8.31
C ALA A 315 6.36 14.14 -8.72
N ARG A 316 7.53 14.21 -8.08
CA ARG A 316 8.61 15.17 -8.41
C ARG A 316 9.11 14.98 -9.84
N SER A 317 9.34 13.73 -10.25
CA SER A 317 9.80 13.40 -11.61
C SER A 317 8.78 13.83 -12.66
N ALA A 318 7.49 13.52 -12.45
CA ALA A 318 6.43 13.93 -13.37
C ALA A 318 6.26 15.45 -13.48
N GLN A 319 6.49 16.20 -12.38
CA GLN A 319 6.42 17.66 -12.37
C GLN A 319 7.61 18.33 -13.06
N THR A 320 8.82 17.78 -12.90
CA THR A 320 10.05 18.40 -13.39
C THR A 320 10.48 17.87 -14.75
N GLY A 321 9.99 16.70 -15.19
CA GLY A 321 10.47 15.98 -16.37
C GLY A 321 11.87 15.41 -16.21
N GLN A 322 12.38 15.31 -14.97
CA GLN A 322 13.72 14.84 -14.66
C GLN A 322 13.70 13.56 -13.84
N ALA A 323 14.75 12.76 -13.94
CA ALA A 323 14.94 11.62 -13.06
C ALA A 323 15.22 12.08 -11.63
N VAL A 324 14.66 11.35 -10.66
CA VAL A 324 14.84 11.58 -9.22
C VAL A 324 15.58 10.39 -8.63
N PHE A 325 16.65 10.66 -7.89
CA PHE A 325 17.41 9.62 -7.18
C PHE A 325 16.83 9.37 -5.79
N LEU A 326 16.96 8.14 -5.32
CA LEU A 326 16.53 7.69 -4.00
C LEU A 326 17.73 7.18 -3.18
N PRO A 327 17.71 7.36 -1.84
CA PRO A 327 16.68 8.02 -1.04
C PRO A 327 16.58 9.55 -1.30
N LEU A 328 15.44 10.17 -0.90
CA LEU A 328 15.19 11.61 -1.09
C LEU A 328 15.99 12.49 -0.12
#